data_52bebc201b4034e282aa909a99f75c87
#
_entry.id   52bebc201b4034e282aa909a99f75c87
#
_cell.length_a   1.000
_cell.length_b   1.000
_cell.length_c   1.000
_cell.angle_alpha   90.00
_cell.angle_beta   90.00
_cell.angle_gamma   90.00
#
_symmetry.space_group_name_H-M   'P 1'
#
loop_
_entity.id
_entity.type
_entity.pdbx_description
1 polymer ?
#
loop_
_entity_poly.entity_id
_entity_poly.type
_entity_poly.pdbx_seq_one_letter_code
_entity_poly.pdbx_strand_id
1 'polypeptide(L)'
;ISCSCTTGITKSTVEVRRAFGVLFIAVSIAVVIASCFSEIAYFIIGLQLYYYVIIWLASFGAVFGASYRRLRKALPAILNRLKTSTRWPTAAKIFNGICWAGPFAAIAAFPSLYQYLILAGIGLGNLSTYLMIKKYSNTDNPEQLIVALVSLAAVPAAVIIDNMVFATRQDIAIMLSRIFIGIAYAAGGMFALLRKAGPVGFDPTTSGSLQ
;
A
#
# COMPACT_ATOMS: atom_id res chain seq x y z
N ILE A 1 27.28 18.62 27.95
CA ILE A 1 27.39 17.56 26.94
C ILE A 1 26.06 16.84 26.89
N SER A 2 25.07 17.33 26.15
CA SER A 2 23.84 16.60 25.91
C SER A 2 23.07 17.31 24.81
N CYS A 3 23.21 16.93 23.56
CA CYS A 3 22.26 17.30 22.51
C CYS A 3 22.49 16.60 21.14
N SER A 4 23.04 15.38 21.10
CA SER A 4 23.32 14.72 19.82
C SER A 4 22.39 13.54 19.49
N CYS A 5 21.51 13.10 20.40
CA CYS A 5 20.73 11.88 20.22
C CYS A 5 19.38 12.10 19.52
N THR A 6 18.77 13.27 19.66
CA THR A 6 17.41 13.56 19.14
C THR A 6 17.37 13.79 17.63
N THR A 7 18.43 14.33 17.07
CA THR A 7 18.52 14.60 15.61
C THR A 7 18.64 13.34 14.75
N GLY A 8 19.18 12.26 15.29
CA GLY A 8 19.31 10.98 14.56
C GLY A 8 17.98 10.24 14.36
N ILE A 9 17.10 10.28 15.34
CA ILE A 9 15.80 9.55 15.30
C ILE A 9 14.83 10.22 14.31
N THR A 10 14.76 11.54 14.31
CA THR A 10 13.88 12.30 13.40
C THR A 10 14.29 12.13 11.94
N LYS A 11 15.59 12.13 11.63
CA LYS A 11 16.10 11.92 10.28
C LYS A 11 15.75 10.53 9.76
N SER A 12 15.91 9.51 10.58
CA SER A 12 15.58 8.12 10.24
C SER A 12 14.08 7.92 9.90
N THR A 13 13.17 8.52 10.67
CA THR A 13 11.72 8.40 10.41
C THR A 13 11.28 9.08 9.14
N VAL A 14 11.87 10.22 8.79
CA VAL A 14 11.60 10.95 7.54
C VAL A 14 12.10 10.15 6.34
N GLU A 15 13.28 9.57 6.42
CA GLU A 15 13.84 8.74 5.35
C GLU A 15 13.00 7.50 5.10
N VAL A 16 12.54 6.80 6.15
CA VAL A 16 11.66 5.63 6.04
C VAL A 16 10.33 6.01 5.38
N ARG A 17 9.69 7.10 5.80
CA ARG A 17 8.44 7.56 5.20
C ARG A 17 8.61 7.89 3.72
N ARG A 18 9.67 8.63 3.37
CA ARG A 18 9.98 8.95 1.97
C ARG A 18 10.21 7.71 1.13
N ALA A 19 10.86 6.69 1.71
CA ALA A 19 11.09 5.40 1.06
C ALA A 19 9.77 4.69 0.74
N PHE A 20 8.84 4.63 1.69
CA PHE A 20 7.50 4.08 1.47
C PHE A 20 6.70 4.91 0.46
N GLY A 21 6.81 6.24 0.49
CA GLY A 21 6.18 7.10 -0.50
C GLY A 21 6.61 6.79 -1.92
N VAL A 22 7.91 6.65 -2.16
CA VAL A 22 8.46 6.26 -3.48
C VAL A 22 7.98 4.87 -3.89
N LEU A 23 7.99 3.90 -2.96
CA LEU A 23 7.51 2.54 -3.22
C LEU A 23 6.02 2.54 -3.61
N PHE A 24 5.17 3.22 -2.86
CA PHE A 24 3.73 3.27 -3.10
C PHE A 24 3.39 3.95 -4.43
N ILE A 25 4.07 5.03 -4.78
CA ILE A 25 3.91 5.66 -6.09
C ILE A 25 4.34 4.71 -7.22
N ALA A 26 5.45 4.00 -7.06
CA ALA A 26 5.88 3.02 -8.06
C ALA A 26 4.86 1.89 -8.22
N VAL A 27 4.31 1.34 -7.13
CA VAL A 27 3.23 0.35 -7.17
C VAL A 27 1.99 0.91 -7.87
N SER A 28 1.57 2.12 -7.51
CA SER A 28 0.41 2.80 -8.14
C SER A 28 0.56 2.87 -9.65
N ILE A 29 1.69 3.42 -10.13
CA ILE A 29 1.96 3.56 -11.56
C ILE A 29 1.98 2.19 -12.25
N ALA A 30 2.64 1.19 -11.65
CA ALA A 30 2.70 -0.16 -12.21
C ALA A 30 1.31 -0.79 -12.36
N VAL A 31 0.45 -0.66 -11.35
CA VAL A 31 -0.93 -1.19 -11.36
C VAL A 31 -1.77 -0.51 -12.43
N VAL A 32 -1.72 0.83 -12.54
CA VAL A 32 -2.48 1.57 -13.55
C VAL A 32 -2.02 1.18 -14.96
N ILE A 33 -0.71 1.15 -15.21
CA ILE A 33 -0.16 0.73 -16.50
C ILE A 33 -0.58 -0.71 -16.83
N ALA A 34 -0.40 -1.65 -15.89
CA ALA A 34 -0.78 -3.05 -16.09
C ALA A 34 -2.27 -3.20 -16.39
N SER A 35 -3.13 -2.46 -15.69
CA SER A 35 -4.58 -2.48 -15.91
C SER A 35 -4.95 -1.97 -17.29
N CYS A 36 -4.43 -0.81 -17.71
CA CYS A 36 -4.70 -0.24 -19.02
C CYS A 36 -4.20 -1.16 -20.14
N PHE A 37 -2.97 -1.66 -20.07
CA PHE A 37 -2.44 -2.55 -21.10
C PHE A 37 -3.17 -3.90 -21.16
N SER A 38 -3.62 -4.43 -20.03
CA SER A 38 -4.41 -5.67 -19.99
C SER A 38 -5.72 -5.50 -20.75
N GLU A 39 -6.43 -4.38 -20.58
CA GLU A 39 -7.69 -4.13 -21.27
C GLU A 39 -7.48 -3.85 -22.76
N ILE A 40 -6.49 -3.03 -23.11
CA ILE A 40 -6.15 -2.77 -24.52
C ILE A 40 -5.83 -4.09 -25.23
N ALA A 41 -5.01 -4.94 -24.63
CA ALA A 41 -4.63 -6.21 -25.22
C ALA A 41 -5.81 -7.19 -25.29
N TYR A 42 -6.72 -7.18 -24.31
CA TYR A 42 -7.96 -7.96 -24.36
C TYR A 42 -8.83 -7.58 -25.58
N PHE A 43 -9.00 -6.29 -25.84
CA PHE A 43 -9.76 -5.79 -26.99
C PHE A 43 -9.14 -6.15 -28.35
N ILE A 44 -7.78 -6.18 -28.43
CA ILE A 44 -7.09 -6.39 -29.72
C ILE A 44 -6.93 -7.87 -30.05
N ILE A 45 -6.59 -8.72 -29.08
CA ILE A 45 -6.14 -10.11 -29.33
C ILE A 45 -6.92 -11.20 -28.56
N GLY A 46 -7.94 -10.81 -27.75
CA GLY A 46 -8.68 -11.79 -26.95
C GLY A 46 -7.77 -12.56 -25.99
N LEU A 47 -7.38 -11.92 -24.88
CA LEU A 47 -6.32 -12.41 -23.99
C LEU A 47 -6.63 -13.75 -23.31
N GLN A 48 -5.69 -14.68 -23.43
CA GLN A 48 -5.60 -15.84 -22.55
C GLN A 48 -4.91 -15.47 -21.23
N LEU A 49 -5.18 -16.24 -20.16
CA LEU A 49 -4.72 -15.93 -18.79
C LEU A 49 -3.21 -15.65 -18.68
N TYR A 50 -2.37 -16.37 -19.42
CA TYR A 50 -0.91 -16.19 -19.35
C TYR A 50 -0.45 -14.81 -19.86
N TYR A 51 -1.15 -14.18 -20.81
CA TYR A 51 -0.81 -12.83 -21.26
C TYR A 51 -1.05 -11.78 -20.17
N TYR A 52 -2.08 -11.94 -19.35
CA TYR A 52 -2.28 -11.09 -18.18
C TYR A 52 -1.06 -11.13 -17.26
N VAL A 53 -0.58 -12.33 -16.95
CA VAL A 53 0.60 -12.51 -16.09
C VAL A 53 1.83 -11.81 -16.70
N ILE A 54 2.07 -11.99 -18.01
CA ILE A 54 3.18 -11.36 -18.72
C ILE A 54 3.07 -9.82 -18.68
N ILE A 55 1.89 -9.26 -18.98
CA ILE A 55 1.66 -7.80 -18.97
C ILE A 55 1.92 -7.24 -17.57
N TRP A 56 1.41 -7.90 -16.53
CA TRP A 56 1.60 -7.47 -15.15
C TRP A 56 3.07 -7.53 -14.75
N LEU A 57 3.76 -8.63 -15.01
CA LEU A 57 5.19 -8.77 -14.72
C LEU A 57 6.04 -7.75 -15.49
N ALA A 58 5.76 -7.52 -16.77
CA ALA A 58 6.45 -6.54 -17.60
C ALA A 58 6.21 -5.11 -17.09
N SER A 59 4.97 -4.75 -16.74
CA SER A 59 4.61 -3.43 -16.21
C SER A 59 5.31 -3.15 -14.89
N PHE A 60 5.26 -4.10 -13.95
CA PHE A 60 5.98 -3.99 -12.68
C PHE A 60 7.49 -3.94 -12.91
N GLY A 61 8.03 -4.81 -13.74
CA GLY A 61 9.46 -4.83 -14.10
C GLY A 61 9.93 -3.51 -14.71
N ALA A 62 9.17 -2.93 -15.64
CA ALA A 62 9.50 -1.65 -16.27
C ALA A 62 9.47 -0.49 -15.26
N VAL A 63 8.40 -0.37 -14.45
CA VAL A 63 8.27 0.72 -13.47
C VAL A 63 9.32 0.61 -12.37
N PHE A 64 9.53 -0.59 -11.82
CA PHE A 64 10.54 -0.80 -10.79
C PHE A 64 11.95 -0.68 -11.36
N GLY A 65 12.19 -1.11 -12.59
CA GLY A 65 13.45 -0.90 -13.31
C GLY A 65 13.76 0.58 -13.53
N ALA A 66 12.80 1.35 -14.03
CA ALA A 66 12.94 2.80 -14.20
C ALA A 66 13.14 3.53 -12.86
N SER A 67 12.49 3.04 -11.81
CA SER A 67 12.60 3.60 -10.45
C SER A 67 13.79 3.04 -9.65
N TYR A 68 14.57 2.12 -10.21
CA TYR A 68 15.59 1.33 -9.50
C TYR A 68 16.56 2.19 -8.67
N ARG A 69 17.08 3.27 -9.27
CA ARG A 69 18.03 4.16 -8.56
C ARG A 69 17.43 4.79 -7.30
N ARG A 70 16.14 5.15 -7.36
CA ARG A 70 15.41 5.74 -6.21
C ARG A 70 15.07 4.66 -5.18
N LEU A 71 14.58 3.51 -5.63
CA LEU A 71 14.23 2.37 -4.78
C LEU A 71 15.45 1.78 -4.08
N ARG A 72 16.59 1.66 -4.75
CA ARG A 72 17.85 1.18 -4.14
C ARG A 72 18.29 2.05 -2.97
N LYS A 73 18.12 3.37 -3.07
CA LYS A 73 18.41 4.29 -1.96
C LYS A 73 17.43 4.15 -0.79
N ALA A 74 16.17 3.81 -1.10
CA ALA A 74 15.09 3.62 -0.13
C ALA A 74 15.11 2.23 0.55
N LEU A 75 15.68 1.22 -0.12
CA LEU A 75 15.65 -0.17 0.31
C LEU A 75 16.20 -0.42 1.73
N PRO A 76 17.34 0.16 2.15
CA PRO A 76 17.84 -0.05 3.51
C PRO A 76 16.85 0.42 4.59
N ALA A 77 16.18 1.54 4.38
CA ALA A 77 15.17 2.06 5.31
C ALA A 77 13.94 1.14 5.39
N ILE A 78 13.50 0.60 4.24
CA ILE A 78 12.39 -0.38 4.17
C ILE A 78 12.79 -1.68 4.88
N LEU A 79 13.97 -2.23 4.59
CA LEU A 79 14.46 -3.47 5.20
C LEU A 79 14.62 -3.35 6.72
N ASN A 80 15.14 -2.21 7.20
CA ASN A 80 15.24 -1.96 8.63
C ASN A 80 13.86 -1.95 9.31
N ARG A 81 12.85 -1.43 8.63
CA ARG A 81 11.48 -1.46 9.15
C ARG A 81 10.89 -2.87 9.15
N LEU A 82 11.14 -3.65 8.12
CA LEU A 82 10.73 -5.06 8.07
C LEU A 82 11.36 -5.88 9.21
N LYS A 83 12.61 -5.60 9.57
CA LYS A 83 13.27 -6.25 10.73
C LYS A 83 12.57 -5.95 12.04
N THR A 84 11.96 -4.79 12.22
CA THR A 84 11.19 -4.49 13.45
C THR A 84 9.91 -5.31 13.55
N SER A 85 9.31 -5.71 12.43
CA SER A 85 8.12 -6.58 12.40
C SER A 85 8.41 -8.00 12.88
N THR A 86 9.67 -8.44 12.84
CA THR A 86 10.06 -9.76 13.34
C THR A 86 9.89 -9.91 14.84
N ARG A 87 9.80 -8.81 15.59
CA ARG A 87 9.57 -8.79 17.04
C ARG A 87 8.09 -8.92 17.44
N TRP A 88 7.18 -9.00 16.46
CA TRP A 88 5.77 -9.18 16.77
C TRP A 88 5.49 -10.57 17.35
N PRO A 89 4.54 -10.70 18.31
CA PRO A 89 4.08 -12.00 18.79
C PRO A 89 3.54 -12.84 17.64
N THR A 90 3.65 -14.16 17.77
CA THR A 90 3.20 -15.10 16.73
C THR A 90 1.74 -14.89 16.35
N ALA A 91 0.85 -14.67 17.33
CA ALA A 91 -0.56 -14.39 17.09
C ALA A 91 -0.77 -13.14 16.20
N ALA A 92 0.01 -12.07 16.42
CA ALA A 92 -0.07 -10.86 15.60
C ALA A 92 0.40 -11.11 14.16
N LYS A 93 1.44 -11.91 13.97
CA LYS A 93 1.92 -12.32 12.62
C LYS A 93 0.88 -13.14 11.89
N ILE A 94 0.26 -14.11 12.57
CA ILE A 94 -0.79 -14.95 12.00
C ILE A 94 -1.99 -14.07 11.61
N PHE A 95 -2.46 -13.21 12.50
CA PHE A 95 -3.57 -12.30 12.21
C PHE A 95 -3.28 -11.40 11.01
N ASN A 96 -2.10 -10.79 10.97
CA ASN A 96 -1.70 -9.96 9.83
C ASN A 96 -1.61 -10.79 8.53
N GLY A 97 -1.08 -12.01 8.62
CA GLY A 97 -1.03 -12.95 7.49
C GLY A 97 -2.43 -13.31 6.97
N ILE A 98 -3.39 -13.56 7.86
CA ILE A 98 -4.79 -13.84 7.49
C ILE A 98 -5.41 -12.60 6.82
N CYS A 99 -5.19 -11.39 7.33
CA CYS A 99 -5.70 -10.18 6.71
C CYS A 99 -5.14 -9.95 5.29
N TRP A 100 -3.88 -10.29 5.05
CA TRP A 100 -3.27 -10.23 3.72
C TRP A 100 -3.70 -11.38 2.81
N ALA A 101 -3.60 -12.62 3.26
CA ALA A 101 -3.80 -13.79 2.41
C ALA A 101 -5.25 -14.25 2.32
N GLY A 102 -6.06 -14.03 3.37
CA GLY A 102 -7.43 -14.54 3.46
C GLY A 102 -8.32 -14.11 2.30
N PRO A 103 -8.42 -12.81 1.97
CA PRO A 103 -9.22 -12.35 0.83
C PRO A 103 -8.75 -12.93 -0.51
N PHE A 104 -7.42 -13.07 -0.71
CA PHE A 104 -6.88 -13.71 -1.92
C PHE A 104 -7.18 -15.21 -1.97
N ALA A 105 -7.10 -15.90 -0.84
CA ALA A 105 -7.52 -17.32 -0.76
C ALA A 105 -9.03 -17.49 -1.01
N ALA A 106 -9.85 -16.54 -0.56
CA ALA A 106 -11.29 -16.54 -0.80
C ALA A 106 -11.66 -16.42 -2.29
N ILE A 107 -10.76 -15.88 -3.15
CA ILE A 107 -10.98 -15.85 -4.60
C ILE A 107 -11.15 -17.27 -5.17
N ALA A 108 -10.45 -18.26 -4.61
CA ALA A 108 -10.61 -19.66 -5.06
C ALA A 108 -12.02 -20.21 -4.82
N ALA A 109 -12.70 -19.78 -3.74
CA ALA A 109 -14.07 -20.15 -3.43
C ALA A 109 -15.12 -19.27 -4.14
N PHE A 110 -14.79 -18.00 -4.36
CA PHE A 110 -15.69 -16.98 -4.91
C PHE A 110 -15.02 -16.20 -6.07
N PRO A 111 -14.73 -16.88 -7.20
CA PRO A 111 -13.99 -16.26 -8.30
C PRO A 111 -14.73 -15.07 -8.93
N SER A 112 -16.05 -15.02 -8.89
CA SER A 112 -16.84 -13.89 -9.39
C SER A 112 -16.66 -12.60 -8.58
N LEU A 113 -16.18 -12.70 -7.33
CA LEU A 113 -15.94 -11.56 -6.44
C LEU A 113 -14.47 -11.11 -6.39
N TYR A 114 -13.62 -11.65 -7.28
CA TYR A 114 -12.17 -11.47 -7.19
C TYR A 114 -11.73 -10.00 -7.10
N GLN A 115 -12.36 -9.11 -7.86
CA GLN A 115 -12.03 -7.68 -7.89
C GLN A 115 -12.29 -6.99 -6.53
N TYR A 116 -13.40 -7.34 -5.86
CA TYR A 116 -13.72 -6.81 -4.53
C TYR A 116 -12.81 -7.41 -3.45
N LEU A 117 -12.52 -8.71 -3.57
CA LEU A 117 -11.65 -9.42 -2.65
C LEU A 117 -10.20 -8.93 -2.72
N ILE A 118 -9.69 -8.54 -3.91
CA ILE A 118 -8.37 -7.92 -4.04
C ILE A 118 -8.34 -6.57 -3.31
N LEU A 119 -9.34 -5.70 -3.54
CA LEU A 119 -9.44 -4.41 -2.86
C LEU A 119 -9.53 -4.57 -1.34
N ALA A 120 -10.40 -5.50 -0.88
CA ALA A 120 -10.53 -5.82 0.53
C ALA A 120 -9.23 -6.36 1.13
N GLY A 121 -8.52 -7.23 0.41
CA GLY A 121 -7.24 -7.81 0.83
C GLY A 121 -6.15 -6.73 1.00
N ILE A 122 -6.04 -5.83 0.05
CA ILE A 122 -5.12 -4.70 0.14
C ILE A 122 -5.51 -3.80 1.32
N GLY A 123 -6.79 -3.51 1.47
CA GLY A 123 -7.29 -2.66 2.56
C GLY A 123 -7.07 -3.28 3.94
N LEU A 124 -7.51 -4.53 4.16
CA LEU A 124 -7.34 -5.25 5.43
C LEU A 124 -5.86 -5.52 5.74
N GLY A 125 -5.06 -5.88 4.75
CA GLY A 125 -3.64 -6.13 4.91
C GLY A 125 -2.88 -4.88 5.36
N ASN A 126 -3.13 -3.73 4.72
CA ASN A 126 -2.51 -2.46 5.13
C ASN A 126 -3.03 -1.99 6.50
N LEU A 127 -4.34 -2.14 6.78
CA LEU A 127 -4.92 -1.78 8.07
C LEU A 127 -4.31 -2.61 9.21
N SER A 128 -4.27 -3.94 9.05
CA SER A 128 -3.69 -4.82 10.06
C SER A 128 -2.21 -4.52 10.28
N THR A 129 -1.46 -4.29 9.22
CA THR A 129 -0.04 -3.90 9.30
C THR A 129 0.14 -2.59 10.05
N TYR A 130 -0.68 -1.57 9.75
CA TYR A 130 -0.67 -0.29 10.47
C TYR A 130 -0.92 -0.49 11.98
N LEU A 131 -1.98 -1.23 12.34
CA LEU A 131 -2.33 -1.51 13.73
C LEU A 131 -1.23 -2.27 14.49
N MET A 132 -0.62 -3.26 13.84
CA MET A 132 0.48 -4.03 14.43
C MET A 132 1.73 -3.17 14.62
N ILE A 133 2.10 -2.36 13.64
CA ILE A 133 3.24 -1.43 13.77
C ILE A 133 2.99 -0.45 14.92
N LYS A 134 1.80 0.15 14.96
CA LYS A 134 1.44 1.09 16.02
C LYS A 134 1.48 0.44 17.41
N LYS A 135 0.93 -0.76 17.55
CA LYS A 135 0.86 -1.48 18.83
C LYS A 135 2.21 -1.99 19.33
N TYR A 136 3.02 -2.59 18.44
CA TYR A 136 4.21 -3.33 18.83
C TYR A 136 5.53 -2.59 18.57
N SER A 137 5.52 -1.58 17.71
CA SER A 137 6.74 -0.83 17.37
C SER A 137 6.65 0.64 17.81
N ASN A 138 5.53 1.06 18.38
CA ASN A 138 5.26 2.44 18.81
C ASN A 138 5.65 3.49 17.74
N THR A 139 5.51 3.12 16.48
CA THR A 139 5.80 4.00 15.34
C THR A 139 4.52 4.25 14.55
N ASP A 140 4.29 5.49 14.17
CA ASP A 140 3.13 5.87 13.37
C ASP A 140 3.46 5.73 11.88
N ASN A 141 2.55 5.13 11.13
CA ASN A 141 2.70 4.84 9.70
C ASN A 141 1.41 5.22 8.94
N PRO A 142 1.01 6.49 8.99
CA PRO A 142 -0.29 6.92 8.48
C PRO A 142 -0.45 6.70 6.98
N GLU A 143 0.63 6.61 6.22
CA GLU A 143 0.60 6.28 4.80
C GLU A 143 -0.05 4.91 4.52
N GLN A 144 0.20 3.90 5.37
CA GLN A 144 -0.47 2.60 5.26
C GLN A 144 -1.95 2.68 5.66
N LEU A 145 -2.28 3.50 6.67
CA LEU A 145 -3.67 3.73 7.04
C LEU A 145 -4.46 4.36 5.89
N ILE A 146 -3.88 5.32 5.18
CA ILE A 146 -4.51 5.95 4.02
C ILE A 146 -4.76 4.92 2.91
N VAL A 147 -3.75 4.10 2.56
CA VAL A 147 -3.94 3.01 1.59
C VAL A 147 -5.07 2.09 2.03
N ALA A 148 -5.11 1.71 3.31
CA ALA A 148 -6.15 0.84 3.86
C ALA A 148 -7.55 1.46 3.72
N LEU A 149 -7.72 2.70 4.17
CA LEU A 149 -9.02 3.37 4.15
C LEU A 149 -9.53 3.61 2.73
N VAL A 150 -8.65 4.06 1.82
CA VAL A 150 -9.02 4.29 0.42
C VAL A 150 -9.37 2.96 -0.27
N SER A 151 -8.60 1.88 -0.05
CA SER A 151 -8.90 0.57 -0.61
C SER A 151 -10.23 0.02 -0.08
N LEU A 152 -10.50 0.11 1.22
CA LEU A 152 -11.75 -0.37 1.80
C LEU A 152 -12.95 0.47 1.34
N ALA A 153 -12.80 1.79 1.24
CA ALA A 153 -13.85 2.67 0.69
C ALA A 153 -14.10 2.42 -0.80
N ALA A 154 -13.09 1.95 -1.53
CA ALA A 154 -13.24 1.60 -2.93
C ALA A 154 -14.05 0.31 -3.17
N VAL A 155 -14.19 -0.58 -2.16
CA VAL A 155 -14.99 -1.81 -2.31
C VAL A 155 -16.45 -1.50 -2.64
N PRO A 156 -17.21 -0.72 -1.83
CA PRO A 156 -18.59 -0.38 -2.17
C PRO A 156 -18.68 0.45 -3.46
N ALA A 157 -17.71 1.32 -3.75
CA ALA A 157 -17.67 2.05 -5.01
C ALA A 157 -17.53 1.11 -6.22
N ALA A 158 -16.66 0.10 -6.13
CA ALA A 158 -16.50 -0.91 -7.17
C ALA A 158 -17.80 -1.73 -7.37
N VAL A 159 -18.50 -2.10 -6.29
CA VAL A 159 -19.80 -2.79 -6.36
C VAL A 159 -20.85 -1.95 -7.07
N ILE A 160 -20.93 -0.65 -6.78
CA ILE A 160 -21.88 0.27 -7.43
C ILE A 160 -21.54 0.42 -8.91
N ILE A 161 -20.27 0.60 -9.25
CA ILE A 161 -19.82 0.74 -10.64
C ILE A 161 -20.14 -0.51 -11.45
N ASP A 162 -19.89 -1.68 -10.90
CA ASP A 162 -20.11 -2.96 -11.58
C ASP A 162 -21.61 -3.25 -11.80
N ASN A 163 -22.45 -3.01 -10.78
CA ASN A 163 -23.84 -3.41 -10.84
C ASN A 163 -24.79 -2.32 -11.37
N MET A 164 -24.43 -1.06 -11.28
CA MET A 164 -25.33 0.06 -11.62
C MET A 164 -24.84 0.89 -12.81
N VAL A 165 -23.54 1.17 -12.90
CA VAL A 165 -23.00 2.09 -13.93
C VAL A 165 -22.59 1.32 -15.17
N PHE A 166 -21.89 0.20 -15.01
CA PHE A 166 -21.36 -0.60 -16.12
C PHE A 166 -21.88 -2.05 -16.09
N ALA A 167 -23.14 -2.26 -15.69
CA ALA A 167 -23.75 -3.59 -15.62
C ALA A 167 -23.66 -4.39 -16.94
N THR A 168 -23.64 -3.70 -18.09
CA THR A 168 -23.50 -4.30 -19.43
C THR A 168 -22.05 -4.32 -19.94
N ARG A 169 -21.12 -3.67 -19.24
CA ARG A 169 -19.72 -3.49 -19.63
C ARG A 169 -18.79 -3.84 -18.46
N GLN A 170 -18.85 -5.12 -18.04
CA GLN A 170 -18.06 -5.61 -16.91
C GLN A 170 -16.55 -5.50 -17.12
N ASP A 171 -16.07 -5.49 -18.37
CA ASP A 171 -14.69 -5.21 -18.72
C ASP A 171 -14.21 -3.85 -18.16
N ILE A 172 -15.02 -2.79 -18.36
CA ILE A 172 -14.72 -1.45 -17.85
C ILE A 172 -14.79 -1.42 -16.32
N ALA A 173 -15.80 -2.05 -15.73
CA ALA A 173 -15.95 -2.12 -14.27
C ALA A 173 -14.74 -2.79 -13.60
N ILE A 174 -14.25 -3.89 -14.17
CA ILE A 174 -13.06 -4.60 -13.71
C ILE A 174 -11.81 -3.72 -13.82
N MET A 175 -11.63 -3.04 -14.94
CA MET A 175 -10.51 -2.11 -15.13
C MET A 175 -10.53 -1.00 -14.07
N LEU A 176 -11.69 -0.38 -13.84
CA LEU A 176 -11.84 0.68 -12.84
C LEU A 176 -11.55 0.18 -11.42
N SER A 177 -12.00 -1.03 -11.08
CA SER A 177 -11.69 -1.65 -9.77
C SER A 177 -10.18 -1.83 -9.57
N ARG A 178 -9.44 -2.19 -10.61
CA ARG A 178 -7.97 -2.27 -10.56
C ARG A 178 -7.32 -0.88 -10.44
N ILE A 179 -7.88 0.13 -11.12
CA ILE A 179 -7.41 1.52 -11.01
C ILE A 179 -7.59 2.06 -9.58
N PHE A 180 -8.65 1.67 -8.86
CA PHE A 180 -8.82 2.03 -7.45
C PHE A 180 -7.66 1.55 -6.57
N ILE A 181 -7.06 0.40 -6.87
CA ILE A 181 -5.85 -0.04 -6.20
C ILE A 181 -4.71 0.97 -6.43
N GLY A 182 -4.53 1.38 -7.69
CA GLY A 182 -3.55 2.41 -8.03
C GLY A 182 -3.80 3.72 -7.29
N ILE A 183 -5.05 4.18 -7.23
CA ILE A 183 -5.46 5.40 -6.51
C ILE A 183 -5.15 5.28 -5.01
N ALA A 184 -5.43 4.14 -4.38
CA ALA A 184 -5.15 3.92 -2.97
C ALA A 184 -3.65 4.03 -2.66
N TYR A 185 -2.80 3.37 -3.46
CA TYR A 185 -1.35 3.49 -3.30
C TYR A 185 -0.82 4.87 -3.67
N ALA A 186 -1.40 5.56 -4.67
CA ALA A 186 -1.06 6.94 -4.99
C ALA A 186 -1.34 7.86 -3.81
N ALA A 187 -2.53 7.76 -3.21
CA ALA A 187 -2.93 8.58 -2.06
C ALA A 187 -1.97 8.39 -0.86
N GLY A 188 -1.68 7.15 -0.48
CA GLY A 188 -0.72 6.86 0.59
C GLY A 188 0.70 7.34 0.25
N GLY A 189 1.13 7.15 -0.99
CA GLY A 189 2.45 7.57 -1.47
C GLY A 189 2.61 9.08 -1.50
N MET A 190 1.63 9.81 -2.04
CA MET A 190 1.63 11.27 -2.04
C MET A 190 1.61 11.84 -0.63
N PHE A 191 0.78 11.30 0.25
CA PHE A 191 0.76 11.71 1.65
C PHE A 191 2.13 11.54 2.32
N ALA A 192 2.80 10.39 2.09
CA ALA A 192 4.12 10.13 2.63
C ALA A 192 5.19 11.12 2.11
N LEU A 193 5.08 11.55 0.84
CA LEU A 193 6.02 12.48 0.22
C LEU A 193 5.76 13.94 0.57
N LEU A 194 4.49 14.35 0.69
CA LEU A 194 4.09 15.73 0.92
C LEU A 194 4.14 16.14 2.38
N ARG A 195 3.95 15.20 3.30
CA ARG A 195 4.01 15.51 4.74
C ARG A 195 5.43 15.87 5.14
N LYS A 196 5.72 17.18 5.27
CA LYS A 196 6.95 17.69 5.88
C LYS A 196 7.08 17.08 7.28
N ALA A 197 8.32 16.84 7.74
CA ALA A 197 8.57 16.53 9.14
C ALA A 197 8.03 17.70 9.97
N GLY A 198 6.89 17.50 10.61
CA GLY A 198 6.36 18.51 11.53
C GLY A 198 7.40 18.77 12.61
N PRO A 199 7.47 19.98 13.17
CA PRO A 199 8.29 20.22 14.34
C PRO A 199 7.91 19.17 15.39
N VAL A 200 8.92 18.57 16.01
CA VAL A 200 8.76 17.65 17.15
C VAL A 200 7.86 18.37 18.14
N GLY A 201 6.67 17.85 18.38
CA GLY A 201 5.70 18.48 19.28
C GLY A 201 6.40 18.76 20.61
N PHE A 202 6.38 20.01 20.98
CA PHE A 202 6.76 20.44 22.32
C PHE A 202 5.73 19.77 23.26
N ASP A 203 6.17 18.73 23.97
CA ASP A 203 5.35 18.08 24.99
C ASP A 203 5.30 19.03 26.19
N PRO A 204 4.14 19.68 26.44
CA PRO A 204 4.03 20.68 27.52
C PRO A 204 4.08 20.03 28.91
N THR A 205 4.21 18.70 29.00
CA THR A 205 4.16 17.99 30.29
C THR A 205 5.52 17.86 30.99
N THR A 206 6.64 18.32 30.38
CA THR A 206 7.97 18.24 31.00
C THR A 206 8.43 19.51 31.71
N SER A 207 7.59 20.53 31.85
CA SER A 207 7.96 21.80 32.55
C SER A 207 7.54 21.85 34.02
N GLY A 208 7.29 20.73 34.68
CA GLY A 208 6.76 20.71 36.05
C GLY A 208 7.51 19.80 37.04
N SER A 209 8.85 19.88 37.13
CA SER A 209 9.55 19.35 38.32
C SER A 209 10.96 19.91 38.45
N LEU A 210 11.03 21.19 38.77
CA LEU A 210 12.16 21.81 39.46
C LEU A 210 11.60 22.57 40.64
N GLN A 211 11.43 21.89 41.74
CA GLN A 211 11.50 22.44 43.11
C GLN A 211 12.33 21.50 43.96
#